data_eae0d437f5399d3a7b101df555052ae8
#
_entry.id   eae0d437f5399d3a7b101df555052ae8
#
_cell.length_a   1.000
_cell.length_b   1.000
_cell.length_c   1.000
_cell.angle_alpha   90.00
_cell.angle_beta   90.00
_cell.angle_gamma   90.00
#
_symmetry.space_group_name_H-M   'P 1'
#
loop_
_entity.id
_entity.type
_entity.pdbx_description
1 polymer ?
#
loop_
_entity_poly.entity_id
_entity_poly.type
_entity_poly.pdbx_seq_one_letter_code
_entity_poly.pdbx_strand_id
1 'polypeptide(L)'
;MTTNLIKPSRIDFDKVDINQIQRILSTGTLEALAPDEREYYSLMEMVRGLRARMRINGKLVTKAGIIRLLKSEPYGLSDWMARQVYADSLNFFYTQDNVRPQAFANLYAEKAENWANTVFLMGNVKEAKNLLKLAAELRGCYKDQPVSYTHLRAH
;
A
#
# COMPACT_ATOMS: atom_id res chain seq x y z
N MET A 1 -26.84 23.38 15.13
CA MET A 1 -25.38 23.51 15.10
C MET A 1 -24.86 22.94 13.82
N THR A 2 -24.51 23.79 12.92
CA THR A 2 -23.80 23.38 11.73
C THR A 2 -22.38 23.06 12.12
N THR A 3 -22.10 21.78 12.28
CA THR A 3 -20.73 21.31 12.21
C THR A 3 -20.22 21.75 10.84
N ASN A 4 -19.35 22.71 10.83
CA ASN A 4 -18.56 23.00 9.65
C ASN A 4 -17.70 21.76 9.36
N LEU A 5 -18.32 20.79 8.75
CA LEU A 5 -17.64 19.71 8.09
C LEU A 5 -16.82 20.38 7.01
N ILE A 6 -15.53 20.53 7.27
CA ILE A 6 -14.57 20.97 6.27
C ILE A 6 -14.69 19.98 5.13
N LYS A 7 -15.38 20.40 4.08
CA LYS A 7 -15.52 19.55 2.90
C LYS A 7 -14.14 19.39 2.28
N PRO A 8 -13.65 18.16 2.12
CA PRO A 8 -12.34 17.91 1.48
C PRO A 8 -12.26 18.47 0.05
N SER A 9 -13.41 18.82 -0.54
CA SER A 9 -13.49 19.48 -1.85
C SER A 9 -12.84 20.87 -1.92
N ARG A 10 -12.26 21.37 -0.82
CA ARG A 10 -11.55 22.65 -0.76
C ARG A 10 -10.04 22.52 -0.92
N ILE A 11 -9.51 21.31 -1.03
CA ILE A 11 -8.09 21.17 -1.34
C ILE A 11 -7.86 21.67 -2.76
N ASP A 12 -7.04 22.68 -2.88
CA ASP A 12 -6.58 23.14 -4.18
C ASP A 12 -5.46 22.18 -4.65
N PHE A 13 -5.85 21.17 -5.41
CA PHE A 13 -4.94 20.14 -5.90
C PHE A 13 -3.82 20.73 -6.78
N ASP A 14 -4.06 21.88 -7.40
CA ASP A 14 -3.04 22.54 -8.23
C ASP A 14 -1.89 23.12 -7.39
N LYS A 15 -2.15 23.37 -6.12
CA LYS A 15 -1.14 23.89 -5.17
C LYS A 15 -0.42 22.79 -4.40
N VAL A 16 -0.82 21.56 -4.54
CA VAL A 16 -0.23 20.42 -3.83
C VAL A 16 0.89 19.82 -4.66
N ASP A 17 2.11 19.94 -4.17
CA ASP A 17 3.29 19.29 -4.74
C ASP A 17 3.78 18.21 -3.78
N ILE A 18 3.67 16.96 -4.21
CA ILE A 18 4.09 15.80 -3.42
C ILE A 18 5.58 15.82 -3.12
N ASN A 19 6.39 16.28 -4.07
CA ASN A 19 7.83 16.40 -3.86
C ASN A 19 8.17 17.43 -2.79
N GLN A 20 7.39 18.50 -2.71
CA GLN A 20 7.53 19.49 -1.66
C GLN A 20 7.13 18.94 -0.30
N ILE A 21 6.02 18.21 -0.22
CA ILE A 21 5.60 17.50 0.99
C ILE A 21 6.71 16.57 1.47
N GLN A 22 7.29 15.80 0.57
CA GLN A 22 8.37 14.87 0.88
C GLN A 22 9.61 15.61 1.43
N ARG A 23 9.98 16.72 0.83
CA ARG A 23 11.12 17.52 1.28
C ARG A 23 10.87 18.10 2.67
N ILE A 24 9.69 18.66 2.90
CA ILE A 24 9.34 19.27 4.20
C ILE A 24 9.33 18.21 5.30
N LEU A 25 8.76 17.05 5.05
CA LEU A 25 8.70 15.97 6.03
C LEU A 25 10.05 15.32 6.30
N SER A 26 10.98 15.34 5.35
CA SER A 26 12.33 14.82 5.57
C SER A 26 13.16 15.69 6.50
N THR A 27 12.85 16.97 6.62
CA THR A 27 13.60 17.95 7.42
C THR A 27 12.80 18.57 8.56
N GLY A 28 11.51 18.32 8.65
CA GLY A 28 10.62 18.97 9.61
C GLY A 28 9.46 18.08 10.07
N THR A 29 8.44 18.75 10.58
CA THR A 29 7.23 18.14 11.11
C THR A 29 6.03 18.41 10.20
N LEU A 30 4.93 17.67 10.45
CA LEU A 30 3.65 17.90 9.77
C LEU A 30 3.15 19.36 9.87
N GLU A 31 3.50 20.03 10.95
CA GLU A 31 3.09 21.42 11.20
C GLU A 31 3.73 22.40 10.23
N ALA A 32 4.84 22.05 9.63
CA ALA A 32 5.53 22.87 8.62
C ALA A 32 4.83 22.85 7.25
N LEU A 33 3.89 21.93 7.04
CA LEU A 33 3.12 21.85 5.81
C LEU A 33 2.04 22.92 5.76
N ALA A 34 1.79 23.47 4.58
CA ALA A 34 0.63 24.33 4.34
C ALA A 34 -0.67 23.55 4.61
N PRO A 35 -1.79 24.22 4.96
CA PRO A 35 -3.04 23.52 5.28
C PRO A 35 -3.51 22.54 4.22
N ASP A 36 -3.44 22.89 2.93
CA ASP A 36 -3.84 22.03 1.83
C ASP A 36 -2.91 20.83 1.70
N GLU A 37 -1.61 21.01 1.86
CA GLU A 37 -0.62 19.94 1.81
C GLU A 37 -0.80 18.97 2.99
N ARG A 38 -1.10 19.50 4.16
CA ARG A 38 -1.36 18.69 5.36
C ARG A 38 -2.60 17.83 5.20
N GLU A 39 -3.66 18.40 4.66
CA GLU A 39 -4.91 17.69 4.42
C GLU A 39 -4.72 16.61 3.36
N TYR A 40 -4.01 16.91 2.30
CA TYR A 40 -3.66 15.94 1.26
C TYR A 40 -2.81 14.79 1.82
N TYR A 41 -1.82 15.11 2.61
CA TYR A 41 -0.99 14.10 3.29
C TYR A 41 -1.84 13.19 4.19
N SER A 42 -2.79 13.77 4.93
CA SER A 42 -3.70 12.99 5.76
C SER A 42 -4.55 12.01 4.94
N LEU A 43 -5.00 12.43 3.75
CA LEU A 43 -5.71 11.54 2.83
C LEU A 43 -4.82 10.40 2.34
N MET A 44 -3.58 10.69 1.99
CA MET A 44 -2.62 9.66 1.57
C MET A 44 -2.31 8.67 2.71
N GLU A 45 -2.14 9.15 3.93
CA GLU A 45 -1.94 8.30 5.11
C GLU A 45 -3.16 7.41 5.38
N MET A 46 -4.35 7.94 5.23
CA MET A 46 -5.57 7.16 5.39
C MET A 46 -5.62 6.03 4.35
N VAL A 47 -5.31 6.31 3.10
CA VAL A 47 -5.23 5.27 2.05
C VAL A 47 -4.19 4.21 2.40
N ARG A 48 -3.03 4.62 2.88
CA ARG A 48 -2.00 3.69 3.35
C ARG A 48 -2.52 2.78 4.46
N GLY A 49 -3.17 3.37 5.47
CA GLY A 49 -3.75 2.61 6.57
C GLY A 49 -4.84 1.63 6.14
N LEU A 50 -5.69 2.04 5.19
CA LEU A 50 -6.72 1.17 4.64
C LEU A 50 -6.13 0.01 3.85
N ARG A 51 -5.09 0.25 3.07
CA ARG A 51 -4.40 -0.79 2.31
C ARG A 51 -3.69 -1.81 3.21
N ALA A 52 -3.26 -1.40 4.38
CA ALA A 52 -2.63 -2.30 5.34
C ALA A 52 -3.64 -3.24 6.01
N ARG A 53 -4.94 -2.93 5.97
CA ARG A 53 -5.98 -3.77 6.53
C ARG A 53 -6.41 -4.85 5.53
N MET A 54 -6.71 -6.03 6.03
CA MET A 54 -7.25 -7.09 5.18
C MET A 54 -8.73 -6.91 4.89
N ARG A 55 -9.49 -6.38 5.85
CA ARG A 55 -10.95 -6.21 5.75
C ARG A 55 -11.39 -4.89 6.36
N ILE A 56 -12.41 -4.31 5.73
CA ILE A 56 -13.14 -3.16 6.26
C ILE A 56 -14.62 -3.55 6.22
N ASN A 57 -15.30 -3.45 7.36
CA ASN A 57 -16.72 -3.81 7.49
C ASN A 57 -17.03 -5.22 6.95
N GLY A 58 -16.16 -6.18 7.24
CA GLY A 58 -16.32 -7.57 6.82
C GLY A 58 -15.99 -7.88 5.37
N LYS A 59 -15.67 -6.89 4.56
CA LYS A 59 -15.30 -7.04 3.14
C LYS A 59 -13.81 -6.87 2.94
N LEU A 60 -13.25 -7.59 1.97
CA LEU A 60 -11.85 -7.44 1.58
C LEU A 60 -11.59 -6.03 1.08
N VAL A 61 -10.44 -5.48 1.48
CA VAL A 61 -9.98 -4.17 1.00
C VAL A 61 -9.49 -4.31 -0.42
N THR A 62 -10.09 -3.52 -1.33
CA THR A 62 -9.70 -3.46 -2.73
C THR A 62 -9.45 -2.01 -3.14
N LYS A 63 -8.70 -1.83 -4.22
CA LYS A 63 -8.53 -0.50 -4.82
C LYS A 63 -9.88 0.17 -5.10
N ALA A 64 -10.80 -0.56 -5.72
CA ALA A 64 -12.13 -0.04 -6.04
C ALA A 64 -12.90 0.36 -4.77
N GLY A 65 -12.79 -0.41 -3.69
CA GLY A 65 -13.41 -0.11 -2.40
C GLY A 65 -12.85 1.15 -1.77
N ILE A 66 -11.54 1.35 -1.82
CA ILE A 66 -10.89 2.56 -1.29
C ILE A 66 -11.31 3.79 -2.10
N ILE A 67 -11.31 3.69 -3.42
CA ILE A 67 -11.74 4.79 -4.29
C ILE A 67 -13.21 5.15 -4.01
N ARG A 68 -14.06 4.14 -3.83
CA ARG A 68 -15.47 4.37 -3.48
C ARG A 68 -15.62 5.07 -2.14
N LEU A 69 -14.82 4.71 -1.15
CA LEU A 69 -14.81 5.36 0.15
C LEU A 69 -14.40 6.84 0.04
N LEU A 70 -13.36 7.14 -0.74
CA LEU A 70 -12.91 8.50 -0.95
C LEU A 70 -13.95 9.37 -1.68
N LYS A 71 -14.80 8.77 -2.51
CA LYS A 71 -15.89 9.45 -3.19
C LYS A 71 -17.10 9.67 -2.28
N SER A 72 -17.23 8.90 -1.21
CA SER A 72 -18.34 8.97 -0.27
C SER A 72 -18.12 10.04 0.80
N GLU A 73 -19.21 10.41 1.48
CA GLU A 73 -19.12 11.29 2.65
C GLU A 73 -18.26 10.64 3.77
N PRO A 74 -17.48 11.41 4.51
CA PRO A 74 -17.35 12.87 4.50
C PRO A 74 -16.37 13.43 3.46
N TYR A 75 -15.69 12.59 2.71
CA TYR A 75 -14.63 13.02 1.79
C TYR A 75 -15.16 13.66 0.51
N GLY A 76 -16.14 13.05 -0.12
CA GLY A 76 -16.83 13.60 -1.27
C GLY A 76 -15.93 13.95 -2.46
N LEU A 77 -14.83 13.21 -2.66
CA LEU A 77 -13.92 13.48 -3.76
C LEU A 77 -14.51 13.06 -5.10
N SER A 78 -14.15 13.76 -6.16
CA SER A 78 -14.44 13.29 -7.51
C SER A 78 -13.72 11.98 -7.82
N ASP A 79 -14.18 11.25 -8.82
CA ASP A 79 -13.53 10.01 -9.23
C ASP A 79 -12.07 10.23 -9.61
N TRP A 80 -11.79 11.30 -10.34
CA TRP A 80 -10.41 11.66 -10.72
C TRP A 80 -9.54 11.94 -9.51
N MET A 81 -10.04 12.75 -8.57
CA MET A 81 -9.30 13.09 -7.34
C MET A 81 -9.06 11.87 -6.46
N ALA A 82 -10.06 11.00 -6.30
CA ALA A 82 -9.94 9.77 -5.52
C ALA A 82 -8.85 8.85 -6.11
N ARG A 83 -8.81 8.70 -7.42
CA ARG A 83 -7.77 7.93 -8.11
C ARG A 83 -6.40 8.56 -7.97
N GLN A 84 -6.33 9.88 -8.02
CA GLN A 84 -5.09 10.61 -7.85
C GLN A 84 -4.52 10.44 -6.44
N VAL A 85 -5.34 10.59 -5.40
CA VAL A 85 -4.93 10.37 -4.00
C VAL A 85 -4.42 8.94 -3.83
N TYR A 86 -5.11 7.96 -4.39
CA TYR A 86 -4.69 6.56 -4.32
C TYR A 86 -3.31 6.34 -4.96
N ALA A 87 -3.12 6.83 -6.18
CA ALA A 87 -1.85 6.71 -6.89
C ALA A 87 -0.72 7.43 -6.17
N ASP A 88 -0.97 8.64 -5.70
CA ASP A 88 0.00 9.46 -4.99
C ASP A 88 0.40 8.83 -3.65
N SER A 89 -0.55 8.23 -2.95
CA SER A 89 -0.28 7.49 -1.71
C SER A 89 0.68 6.32 -1.97
N LEU A 90 0.46 5.57 -3.04
CA LEU A 90 1.35 4.49 -3.44
C LEU A 90 2.76 5.00 -3.70
N ASN A 91 2.87 6.00 -4.56
CA ASN A 91 4.16 6.54 -4.97
C ASN A 91 4.91 7.15 -3.80
N PHE A 92 4.21 7.92 -2.97
CA PHE A 92 4.79 8.61 -1.85
C PHE A 92 5.39 7.65 -0.82
N PHE A 93 4.58 6.74 -0.31
CA PHE A 93 5.02 5.84 0.76
C PHE A 93 5.96 4.75 0.27
N TYR A 94 5.79 4.27 -0.95
CA TYR A 94 6.71 3.32 -1.53
C TYR A 94 8.11 3.91 -1.69
N THR A 95 8.18 5.17 -2.10
CA THR A 95 9.46 5.87 -2.29
C THR A 95 10.12 6.19 -0.94
N GLN A 96 9.32 6.59 0.04
CA GLN A 96 9.84 6.98 1.36
C GLN A 96 10.33 5.81 2.20
N ASP A 97 9.62 4.70 2.15
CA ASP A 97 9.92 3.55 3.00
C ASP A 97 11.27 2.92 2.65
N ASN A 98 11.81 3.25 1.47
CA ASN A 98 13.14 2.78 1.02
C ASN A 98 13.32 1.26 1.26
N VAL A 99 12.20 0.54 1.19
CA VAL A 99 12.15 -0.88 1.53
C VAL A 99 12.69 -1.68 0.35
N ARG A 100 13.65 -2.52 0.63
CA ARG A 100 14.23 -3.39 -0.38
C ARG A 100 13.17 -4.36 -0.92
N PRO A 101 13.20 -4.68 -2.23
CA PRO A 101 12.27 -5.66 -2.81
C PRO A 101 12.23 -6.99 -2.03
N GLN A 102 13.34 -7.42 -1.47
CA GLN A 102 13.42 -8.64 -0.66
C GLN A 102 12.55 -8.55 0.60
N ALA A 103 12.46 -7.39 1.23
CA ALA A 103 11.60 -7.21 2.40
C ALA A 103 10.13 -7.35 2.04
N PHE A 104 9.71 -6.82 0.88
CA PHE A 104 8.35 -7.03 0.38
C PHE A 104 8.10 -8.50 0.04
N ALA A 105 9.06 -9.17 -0.60
CA ALA A 105 8.95 -10.59 -0.89
C ALA A 105 8.76 -11.42 0.38
N ASN A 106 9.51 -11.12 1.43
CA ASN A 106 9.37 -11.78 2.73
C ASN A 106 8.01 -11.51 3.37
N LEU A 107 7.50 -10.27 3.27
CA LEU A 107 6.17 -9.92 3.76
C LEU A 107 5.08 -10.72 3.03
N TYR A 108 5.15 -10.80 1.71
CA TYR A 108 4.19 -11.58 0.92
C TYR A 108 4.32 -13.07 1.18
N ALA A 109 5.54 -13.56 1.41
CA ALA A 109 5.75 -14.96 1.81
C ALA A 109 5.06 -15.26 3.14
N GLU A 110 5.18 -14.38 4.12
CA GLU A 110 4.50 -14.52 5.41
C GLU A 110 2.98 -14.55 5.25
N LYS A 111 2.43 -13.66 4.42
CA LYS A 111 1.00 -13.68 4.11
C LYS A 111 0.56 -14.98 3.47
N ALA A 112 1.33 -15.50 2.51
CA ALA A 112 1.06 -16.78 1.85
C ALA A 112 1.11 -17.95 2.84
N GLU A 113 2.06 -17.95 3.76
CA GLU A 113 2.16 -18.96 4.82
C GLU A 113 0.93 -18.93 5.74
N ASN A 114 0.48 -17.74 6.12
CA ASN A 114 -0.73 -17.58 6.95
C ASN A 114 -1.98 -18.07 6.22
N TRP A 115 -2.10 -17.76 4.94
CA TRP A 115 -3.22 -18.27 4.13
C TRP A 115 -3.13 -19.78 3.94
N ALA A 116 -1.93 -20.35 3.79
CA ALA A 116 -1.73 -21.78 3.71
C ALA A 116 -2.25 -22.49 4.96
N ASN A 117 -1.94 -21.96 6.14
CA ASN A 117 -2.43 -22.48 7.40
C ASN A 117 -3.97 -22.45 7.47
N THR A 118 -4.57 -21.33 7.02
CA THR A 118 -6.02 -21.18 7.02
C THR A 118 -6.69 -22.20 6.09
N VAL A 119 -6.23 -22.33 4.85
CA VAL A 119 -6.84 -23.26 3.88
C VAL A 119 -6.55 -24.73 4.22
N PHE A 120 -5.41 -24.99 4.87
CA PHE A 120 -5.11 -26.32 5.39
C PHE A 120 -6.11 -26.73 6.47
N LEU A 121 -6.41 -25.83 7.41
CA LEU A 121 -7.41 -26.09 8.45
C LEU A 121 -8.82 -26.26 7.88
N MET A 122 -9.08 -25.68 6.72
CA MET A 122 -10.34 -25.87 5.99
C MET A 122 -10.39 -27.18 5.20
N GLY A 123 -9.33 -27.98 5.25
CA GLY A 123 -9.22 -29.26 4.55
C GLY A 123 -8.71 -29.16 3.10
N ASN A 124 -8.33 -27.99 2.63
CA ASN A 124 -7.83 -27.79 1.27
C ASN A 124 -6.30 -27.93 1.22
N VAL A 125 -5.83 -29.18 1.24
CA VAL A 125 -4.39 -29.50 1.27
C VAL A 125 -3.68 -29.06 -0.01
N LYS A 126 -4.34 -29.16 -1.16
CA LYS A 126 -3.76 -28.76 -2.45
C LYS A 126 -3.44 -27.28 -2.49
N GLU A 127 -4.38 -26.43 -2.10
CA GLU A 127 -4.16 -24.97 -2.06
C GLU A 127 -3.13 -24.58 -1.00
N ALA A 128 -3.14 -25.24 0.16
CA ALA A 128 -2.14 -25.01 1.19
C ALA A 128 -0.73 -25.31 0.65
N LYS A 129 -0.55 -26.40 -0.06
CA LYS A 129 0.72 -26.77 -0.70
C LYS A 129 1.16 -25.71 -1.71
N ASN A 130 0.23 -25.23 -2.54
CA ASN A 130 0.53 -24.21 -3.56
C ASN A 130 0.96 -22.89 -2.91
N LEU A 131 0.29 -22.47 -1.84
CA LEU A 131 0.65 -21.26 -1.12
C LEU A 131 2.01 -21.37 -0.41
N LEU A 132 2.32 -22.54 0.17
CA LEU A 132 3.65 -22.78 0.76
C LEU A 132 4.75 -22.76 -0.29
N LYS A 133 4.47 -23.30 -1.47
CA LYS A 133 5.40 -23.25 -2.60
C LYS A 133 5.64 -21.80 -3.04
N LEU A 134 4.58 -21.01 -3.16
CA LEU A 134 4.68 -19.59 -3.47
C LEU A 134 5.52 -18.85 -2.42
N ALA A 135 5.28 -19.11 -1.13
CA ALA A 135 6.06 -18.50 -0.06
C ALA A 135 7.55 -18.84 -0.17
N ALA A 136 7.87 -20.09 -0.45
CA ALA A 136 9.25 -20.53 -0.65
C ALA A 136 9.91 -19.87 -1.85
N GLU A 137 9.18 -19.71 -2.96
CA GLU A 137 9.66 -18.99 -4.15
C GLU A 137 9.94 -17.52 -3.82
N LEU A 138 9.03 -16.86 -3.11
CA LEU A 138 9.20 -15.46 -2.68
C LEU A 138 10.42 -15.27 -1.77
N ARG A 139 10.69 -16.22 -0.90
CA ARG A 139 11.88 -16.19 -0.04
C ARG A 139 13.16 -16.56 -0.78
N GLY A 140 13.07 -17.00 -2.02
CA GLY A 140 14.22 -17.35 -2.84
C GLY A 140 14.78 -18.75 -2.57
N CYS A 141 13.98 -19.64 -1.94
CA CYS A 141 14.43 -21.00 -1.62
C CYS A 141 14.73 -21.84 -2.87
N TYR A 142 14.13 -21.53 -4.00
CA TYR A 142 14.31 -22.22 -5.27
C TYR A 142 15.23 -21.46 -6.24
N LYS A 143 15.80 -20.35 -5.83
CA LYS A 143 16.82 -19.72 -6.65
C LYS A 143 18.01 -20.65 -6.66
N ASP A 144 18.21 -21.31 -7.78
CA ASP A 144 19.47 -21.94 -8.05
C ASP A 144 20.57 -20.95 -7.74
N GLN A 145 21.57 -21.40 -7.06
CA GLN A 145 22.69 -20.54 -6.74
C GLN A 145 23.24 -20.01 -8.08
N PRO A 146 23.08 -18.71 -8.37
CA PRO A 146 23.45 -18.18 -9.68
C PRO A 146 24.93 -18.41 -9.98
N VAL A 147 25.73 -18.57 -8.96
CA VAL A 147 27.17 -18.77 -9.04
C VAL A 147 27.52 -20.13 -9.63
N SER A 148 26.85 -21.20 -9.22
CA SER A 148 27.10 -22.53 -9.80
C SER A 148 26.61 -22.61 -11.23
N TYR A 149 25.58 -21.89 -11.57
CA TYR A 149 25.03 -21.85 -12.93
C TYR A 149 25.91 -21.10 -13.90
N THR A 150 26.48 -19.99 -13.44
CA THR A 150 27.42 -19.21 -14.24
C THR A 150 28.72 -19.97 -14.47
N HIS A 151 29.15 -20.74 -13.51
CA HIS A 151 30.33 -21.59 -13.61
C HIS A 151 30.19 -22.67 -14.66
N LEU A 152 29.03 -23.29 -14.72
CA LEU A 152 28.74 -24.34 -15.68
C LEU A 152 28.65 -23.81 -17.13
N ARG A 153 28.32 -22.53 -17.30
CA ARG A 153 28.24 -21.90 -18.62
C ARG A 153 29.58 -21.34 -19.11
N ALA A 154 30.52 -21.12 -18.23
CA ALA A 154 31.83 -20.63 -18.59
C ALA A 154 32.74 -21.73 -19.19
N HIS A 155 32.28 -22.96 -19.16
CA HIS A 155 32.92 -24.11 -19.77
C HIS A 155 32.14 -24.58 -21.00
#